data_2e9156dbeac54985f23401da881062cb
#
_entry.id   2e9156dbeac54985f23401da881062cb
#
_cell.length_a   1.000
_cell.length_b   1.000
_cell.length_c   1.000
_cell.angle_alpha   90.00
_cell.angle_beta   90.00
_cell.angle_gamma   90.00
#
_symmetry.space_group_name_H-M   'P 1'
#
loop_
_entity.id
_entity.type
_entity.pdbx_description
1 polymer ?
#
loop_
_entity_poly.entity_id
_entity_poly.type
_entity_poly.pdbx_seq_one_letter_code
_entity_poly.pdbx_strand_id
1 'polypeptide(L)'
;MISLDTNIILSALNPKDAQHENAVSLLEELSGKALFISPPVYAELRAGPGWSLVEAFHDQFSIRLQDGMPLPVWKLAGERFGLYAHKRREVKKKRKTPLPRRILADFLIGSHALFHGLHLATFDPRHYRLAFPELEVVP
;
A
#
# COMPACT_ATOMS: atom_id res chain seq x y z
N MET A 1 9.22 -5.52 -10.06
CA MET A 1 8.34 -4.33 -10.09
C MET A 1 7.59 -4.24 -8.76
N ILE A 2 7.68 -3.10 -8.12
CA ILE A 2 7.21 -2.90 -6.74
C ILE A 2 6.22 -1.73 -6.71
N SER A 3 5.05 -1.95 -6.11
CA SER A 3 4.10 -0.90 -5.75
C SER A 3 4.39 -0.46 -4.32
N LEU A 4 4.45 0.85 -4.09
CA LEU A 4 4.74 1.40 -2.76
C LEU A 4 3.43 1.84 -2.09
N ASP A 5 3.22 1.40 -0.85
CA ASP A 5 2.14 1.92 -0.01
C ASP A 5 2.49 3.35 0.45
N THR A 6 1.46 4.11 0.78
CA THR A 6 1.60 5.50 1.23
C THR A 6 2.56 5.63 2.42
N ASN A 7 2.50 4.70 3.38
CA ASN A 7 3.33 4.75 4.59
C ASN A 7 4.84 4.69 4.31
N ILE A 8 5.27 3.99 3.25
CA ILE A 8 6.68 3.95 2.85
C ILE A 8 7.15 5.35 2.46
N ILE A 9 6.39 6.04 1.62
CA ILE A 9 6.74 7.35 1.10
C ILE A 9 6.69 8.41 2.20
N LEU A 10 5.62 8.43 2.99
CA LEU A 10 5.47 9.40 4.08
C LEU A 10 6.58 9.23 5.14
N SER A 11 6.92 8.01 5.50
CA SER A 11 8.00 7.75 6.46
C SER A 11 9.37 8.17 5.90
N ALA A 12 9.60 7.96 4.61
CA ALA A 12 10.85 8.38 3.96
C ALA A 12 10.99 9.90 3.90
N LEU A 13 9.88 10.62 3.77
CA LEU A 13 9.88 12.08 3.69
C LEU A 13 9.92 12.79 5.04
N ASN A 14 9.61 12.09 6.14
CA ASN A 14 9.56 12.67 7.48
C ASN A 14 10.67 12.13 8.37
N PRO A 15 11.77 12.90 8.58
CA PRO A 15 12.87 12.44 9.44
C PRO A 15 12.49 12.16 10.89
N LYS A 16 11.34 12.68 11.34
CA LYS A 16 10.83 12.47 12.70
C LYS A 16 9.97 11.20 12.82
N ASP A 17 9.65 10.56 11.71
CA ASP A 17 8.87 9.32 11.72
C ASP A 17 9.71 8.17 12.28
N ALA A 18 9.10 7.34 13.13
CA ALA A 18 9.78 6.18 13.72
C ALA A 18 10.31 5.19 12.68
N GLN A 19 9.67 5.13 11.51
CA GLN A 19 10.06 4.24 10.41
C GLN A 19 10.92 4.92 9.34
N HIS A 20 11.36 6.16 9.60
CA HIS A 20 12.11 6.93 8.61
C HIS A 20 13.33 6.19 8.07
N GLU A 21 14.20 5.72 8.97
CA GLU A 21 15.42 5.02 8.57
C GLU A 21 15.13 3.73 7.83
N ASN A 22 14.13 2.99 8.28
CA ASN A 22 13.70 1.76 7.62
C ASN A 22 13.16 2.04 6.22
N ALA A 23 12.40 3.13 6.04
CA ALA A 23 11.86 3.52 4.75
C ALA A 23 12.98 3.91 3.77
N VAL A 24 13.93 4.72 4.22
CA VAL A 24 15.07 5.13 3.40
C VAL A 24 15.90 3.91 3.00
N SER A 25 16.22 3.03 3.95
CA SER A 25 16.98 1.81 3.68
C SER A 25 16.27 0.89 2.68
N LEU A 26 14.96 0.73 2.85
CA LEU A 26 14.15 -0.08 1.93
C LEU A 26 14.17 0.49 0.50
N LEU A 27 14.01 1.80 0.35
CA LEU A 27 14.04 2.44 -0.97
C LEU A 27 15.42 2.33 -1.62
N GLU A 28 16.48 2.40 -0.84
CA GLU A 28 17.85 2.17 -1.34
C GLU A 28 18.00 0.73 -1.83
N GLU A 29 17.53 -0.24 -1.07
CA GLU A 29 17.54 -1.65 -1.49
C GLU A 29 16.74 -1.88 -2.77
N LEU A 30 15.62 -1.17 -2.94
CA LEU A 30 14.75 -1.31 -4.10
C LEU A 30 15.16 -0.42 -5.28
N SER A 31 16.22 0.37 -5.16
CA SER A 31 16.58 1.40 -6.15
C SER A 31 16.89 0.85 -7.55
N GLY A 32 17.27 -0.41 -7.66
CA GLY A 32 17.48 -1.07 -8.95
C GLY A 32 16.23 -1.65 -9.59
N LYS A 33 15.08 -1.52 -8.96
CA LYS A 33 13.79 -2.06 -9.41
C LYS A 33 12.87 -0.95 -9.88
N ALA A 34 11.93 -1.30 -10.77
CA ALA A 34 10.88 -0.37 -11.18
C ALA A 34 9.91 -0.17 -10.01
N LEU A 35 9.75 1.09 -9.59
CA LEU A 35 8.89 1.50 -8.47
C LEU A 35 7.65 2.22 -8.98
N PHE A 36 6.50 1.84 -8.42
CA PHE A 36 5.20 2.39 -8.80
C PHE A 36 4.40 2.80 -7.58
N ILE A 37 3.44 3.69 -7.80
CA ILE A 37 2.34 3.94 -6.88
C ILE A 37 1.01 3.71 -7.61
N SER A 38 -0.01 3.33 -6.85
CA SER A 38 -1.38 3.20 -7.36
C SER A 38 -2.11 4.54 -7.30
N PRO A 39 -3.25 4.71 -8.02
CA PRO A 39 -4.07 5.90 -7.90
C PRO A 39 -4.54 6.23 -6.49
N PRO A 40 -4.97 5.27 -5.63
CA PRO A 40 -5.28 5.59 -4.23
C PRO A 40 -4.11 6.18 -3.46
N VAL A 41 -2.90 5.63 -3.63
CA VAL A 41 -1.68 6.18 -3.00
C VAL A 41 -1.40 7.59 -3.53
N TYR A 42 -1.50 7.78 -4.83
CA TYR A 42 -1.35 9.11 -5.43
C TYR A 42 -2.32 10.12 -4.82
N ALA A 43 -3.59 9.75 -4.68
CA ALA A 43 -4.61 10.62 -4.11
C ALA A 43 -4.32 10.97 -2.64
N GLU A 44 -3.89 10.01 -1.84
CA GLU A 44 -3.51 10.24 -0.45
C GLU A 44 -2.32 11.20 -0.33
N LEU A 45 -1.30 11.01 -1.15
CA LEU A 45 -0.13 11.89 -1.19
C LEU A 45 -0.47 13.29 -1.68
N ARG A 46 -1.33 13.39 -2.69
CA ARG A 46 -1.78 14.65 -3.26
C ARG A 46 -2.63 15.47 -2.28
N ALA A 47 -3.38 14.80 -1.43
CA ALA A 47 -4.21 15.43 -0.41
C ALA A 47 -3.39 16.06 0.73
N GLY A 48 -2.18 15.57 0.98
CA GLY A 48 -1.33 16.06 2.05
C GLY A 48 -0.60 17.36 1.71
N PRO A 49 -0.05 18.05 2.71
CA PRO A 49 0.82 19.21 2.49
C PRO A 49 2.15 18.81 1.88
N GLY A 50 2.84 19.73 1.22
CA GLY A 50 4.19 19.46 0.70
C GLY A 50 4.23 18.60 -0.56
N TRP A 51 3.21 18.69 -1.41
CA TRP A 51 3.16 17.94 -2.66
C TRP A 51 4.41 18.14 -3.54
N SER A 52 4.99 19.35 -3.57
CA SER A 52 6.21 19.59 -4.33
C SER A 52 7.41 18.75 -3.86
N LEU A 53 7.48 18.45 -2.55
CA LEU A 53 8.50 17.56 -2.00
C LEU A 53 8.24 16.11 -2.43
N VAL A 54 6.98 15.70 -2.48
CA VAL A 54 6.58 14.37 -2.96
C VAL A 54 6.96 14.21 -4.43
N GLU A 55 6.68 15.19 -5.27
CA GLU A 55 7.06 15.16 -6.69
C GLU A 55 8.57 15.03 -6.86
N ALA A 56 9.35 15.84 -6.14
CA ALA A 56 10.82 15.79 -6.20
C ALA A 56 11.34 14.41 -5.76
N PHE A 57 10.74 13.83 -4.74
CA PHE A 57 11.06 12.49 -4.24
C PHE A 57 10.74 11.42 -5.29
N HIS A 58 9.57 11.50 -5.94
CA HIS A 58 9.21 10.59 -7.01
C HIS A 58 10.21 10.66 -8.17
N ASP A 59 10.62 11.85 -8.55
CA ASP A 59 11.62 12.05 -9.60
C ASP A 59 12.97 11.45 -9.21
N GLN A 60 13.40 11.68 -7.98
CA GLN A 60 14.68 11.18 -7.46
C GLN A 60 14.77 9.65 -7.52
N PHE A 61 13.69 8.94 -7.14
CA PHE A 61 13.65 7.49 -7.12
C PHE A 61 13.00 6.87 -8.35
N SER A 62 12.67 7.68 -9.36
CA SER A 62 11.95 7.25 -10.57
C SER A 62 10.66 6.49 -10.26
N ILE A 63 9.91 6.95 -9.25
CA ILE A 63 8.63 6.38 -8.87
C ILE A 63 7.57 6.85 -9.87
N ARG A 64 6.84 5.90 -10.46
CA ARG A 64 5.84 6.18 -11.49
C ARG A 64 4.44 5.86 -10.99
N LEU A 65 3.46 6.62 -11.45
CA LEU A 65 2.05 6.30 -11.25
C LEU A 65 1.64 5.23 -12.27
N GLN A 66 1.20 4.08 -11.78
CA GLN A 66 0.47 3.11 -12.61
C GLN A 66 -1.02 3.44 -12.49
N ASP A 67 -1.56 4.19 -13.44
CA ASP A 67 -2.91 4.76 -13.36
C ASP A 67 -4.03 3.79 -13.76
N GLY A 68 -3.70 2.58 -14.21
CA GLY A 68 -4.69 1.60 -14.63
C GLY A 68 -5.53 1.09 -13.46
N MET A 69 -6.82 1.48 -13.45
CA MET A 69 -7.82 1.05 -12.46
C MET A 69 -9.07 0.52 -13.18
N PRO A 70 -8.94 -0.57 -13.99
CA PRO A 70 -10.10 -1.12 -14.68
C PRO A 70 -11.07 -1.78 -13.70
N LEU A 71 -12.29 -2.05 -14.15
CA LEU A 71 -13.35 -2.62 -13.32
C LEU A 71 -12.92 -3.86 -12.52
N PRO A 72 -12.13 -4.81 -13.05
CA PRO A 72 -11.66 -5.95 -12.24
C PRO A 72 -10.91 -5.58 -10.97
N VAL A 73 -10.17 -4.46 -10.95
CA VAL A 73 -9.48 -3.97 -9.75
C VAL A 73 -10.49 -3.57 -8.68
N TRP A 74 -11.51 -2.81 -9.07
CA TRP A 74 -12.57 -2.37 -8.16
C TRP A 74 -13.39 -3.54 -7.65
N LYS A 75 -13.74 -4.47 -8.53
CA LYS A 75 -14.49 -5.67 -8.17
C LYS A 75 -13.74 -6.51 -7.14
N LEU A 76 -12.48 -6.79 -7.38
CA LEU A 76 -11.64 -7.56 -6.47
C LEU A 76 -11.48 -6.86 -5.12
N ALA A 77 -11.25 -5.55 -5.14
CA ALA A 77 -11.14 -4.75 -3.92
C ALA A 77 -12.40 -4.85 -3.07
N GLY A 78 -13.58 -4.71 -3.68
CA GLY A 78 -14.86 -4.83 -2.99
C GLY A 78 -15.07 -6.21 -2.39
N GLU A 79 -14.81 -7.27 -3.16
CA GLU A 79 -14.93 -8.65 -2.70
C GLU A 79 -14.02 -8.93 -1.50
N ARG A 80 -12.74 -8.54 -1.57
CA ARG A 80 -11.77 -8.79 -0.50
C ARG A 80 -12.06 -7.94 0.74
N PHE A 81 -12.51 -6.71 0.55
CA PHE A 81 -12.96 -5.85 1.65
C PHE A 81 -14.13 -6.47 2.40
N GLY A 82 -15.12 -7.00 1.67
CA GLY A 82 -16.27 -7.68 2.26
C GLY A 82 -15.87 -8.92 3.05
N LEU A 83 -14.98 -9.74 2.51
CA LEU A 83 -14.47 -10.93 3.19
C LEU A 83 -13.69 -10.57 4.47
N TYR A 84 -12.86 -9.54 4.41
CA TYR A 84 -12.12 -9.06 5.57
C TYR A 84 -13.05 -8.55 6.67
N ALA A 85 -14.07 -7.77 6.32
CA ALA A 85 -15.06 -7.25 7.26
C ALA A 85 -15.84 -8.40 7.94
N HIS A 86 -16.21 -9.44 7.18
CA HIS A 86 -16.85 -10.63 7.71
C HIS A 86 -15.92 -11.35 8.70
N LYS A 87 -14.69 -11.60 8.31
CA LYS A 87 -13.68 -12.25 9.15
C LYS A 87 -13.42 -11.47 10.43
N ARG A 88 -13.39 -10.15 10.35
CA ARG A 88 -13.25 -9.26 11.52
C ARG A 88 -14.42 -9.44 12.50
N ARG A 89 -15.64 -9.53 12.01
CA ARG A 89 -16.83 -9.79 12.83
C ARG A 89 -16.77 -11.15 13.51
N GLU A 90 -16.36 -12.21 12.78
CA GLU A 90 -16.25 -13.56 13.31
C GLU A 90 -15.20 -13.65 14.42
N VAL A 91 -14.04 -13.04 14.26
CA VAL A 91 -12.99 -12.97 15.26
C VAL A 91 -13.49 -12.28 16.54
N LYS A 92 -14.25 -11.18 16.40
CA LYS A 92 -14.84 -10.45 17.52
C LYS A 92 -15.84 -11.32 18.29
N LYS A 93 -16.72 -12.04 17.58
CA LYS A 93 -17.69 -12.98 18.20
C LYS A 93 -16.99 -14.07 19.00
N LYS A 94 -15.89 -14.60 18.52
CA LYS A 94 -15.13 -15.68 19.18
C LYS A 94 -14.18 -15.18 20.26
N ARG A 95 -14.22 -13.90 20.59
CA ARG A 95 -13.35 -13.25 21.59
C ARG A 95 -11.86 -13.51 21.37
N LYS A 96 -11.45 -13.67 20.10
CA LYS A 96 -10.05 -13.75 19.70
C LYS A 96 -9.45 -12.35 19.56
N THR A 97 -8.12 -12.27 19.39
CA THR A 97 -7.42 -11.03 19.12
C THR A 97 -8.11 -10.30 17.95
N PRO A 98 -8.63 -9.08 18.17
CA PRO A 98 -9.38 -8.39 17.11
C PRO A 98 -8.48 -8.02 15.93
N LEU A 99 -9.05 -8.11 14.72
CA LEU A 99 -8.43 -7.59 13.52
C LEU A 99 -8.67 -6.09 13.44
N PRO A 100 -7.66 -5.30 13.04
CA PRO A 100 -7.84 -3.85 12.93
C PRO A 100 -8.87 -3.50 11.85
N ARG A 101 -9.60 -2.41 12.11
CA ARG A 101 -10.50 -1.84 11.12
C ARG A 101 -9.70 -1.25 9.98
N ARG A 102 -10.10 -1.52 8.74
CA ARG A 102 -9.44 -1.03 7.52
C ARG A 102 -10.44 -0.32 6.62
N ILE A 103 -9.93 0.59 5.81
CA ILE A 103 -10.72 1.35 4.85
C ILE A 103 -10.58 0.75 3.45
N LEU A 104 -11.52 1.07 2.57
CA LEU A 104 -11.54 0.55 1.21
C LEU A 104 -10.25 0.86 0.43
N ALA A 105 -9.60 1.99 0.68
CA ALA A 105 -8.36 2.37 0.01
C ALA A 105 -7.27 1.30 0.13
N ASP A 106 -7.13 0.66 1.30
CA ASP A 106 -6.16 -0.43 1.49
C ASP A 106 -6.41 -1.59 0.52
N PHE A 107 -7.68 -1.92 0.29
CA PHE A 107 -8.06 -3.02 -0.61
C PHE A 107 -7.91 -2.63 -2.07
N LEU A 108 -8.09 -1.36 -2.42
CA LEU A 108 -7.79 -0.85 -3.75
C LEU A 108 -6.29 -0.90 -4.04
N ILE A 109 -5.46 -0.56 -3.07
CA ILE A 109 -4.00 -0.64 -3.19
C ILE A 109 -3.55 -2.09 -3.42
N GLY A 110 -4.04 -3.02 -2.61
CA GLY A 110 -3.70 -4.45 -2.75
C GLY A 110 -4.21 -5.04 -4.07
N SER A 111 -5.45 -4.76 -4.43
CA SER A 111 -6.07 -5.23 -5.66
C SER A 111 -5.34 -4.71 -6.90
N HIS A 112 -4.96 -3.43 -6.91
CA HIS A 112 -4.19 -2.82 -7.98
C HIS A 112 -2.83 -3.52 -8.16
N ALA A 113 -2.11 -3.72 -7.07
CA ALA A 113 -0.82 -4.41 -7.11
C ALA A 113 -0.96 -5.82 -7.66
N LEU A 114 -1.94 -6.58 -7.18
CA LEU A 114 -2.18 -7.93 -7.65
C LEU A 114 -2.56 -7.97 -9.14
N PHE A 115 -3.46 -7.09 -9.57
CA PHE A 115 -3.88 -7.00 -10.97
C PHE A 115 -2.72 -6.71 -11.92
N HIS A 116 -1.83 -5.80 -11.53
CA HIS A 116 -0.69 -5.41 -12.36
C HIS A 116 0.55 -6.31 -12.19
N GLY A 117 0.45 -7.37 -11.41
CA GLY A 117 1.57 -8.27 -11.17
C GLY A 117 2.73 -7.64 -10.41
N LEU A 118 2.43 -6.67 -9.54
CA LEU A 118 3.41 -5.96 -8.74
C LEU A 118 3.50 -6.57 -7.34
N HIS A 119 4.69 -6.59 -6.76
CA HIS A 119 4.84 -6.82 -5.32
C HIS A 119 4.44 -5.53 -4.58
N LEU A 120 4.00 -5.64 -3.35
CA LEU A 120 3.61 -4.49 -2.54
C LEU A 120 4.60 -4.27 -1.40
N ALA A 121 5.20 -3.08 -1.33
CA ALA A 121 6.01 -2.68 -0.19
C ALA A 121 5.15 -1.87 0.79
N THR A 122 5.10 -2.32 2.04
CA THR A 122 4.31 -1.68 3.09
C THR A 122 4.90 -1.97 4.46
N PHE A 123 4.72 -1.05 5.41
CA PHE A 123 5.04 -1.29 6.81
C PHE A 123 3.88 -1.88 7.61
N ASP A 124 2.73 -2.10 6.95
CA ASP A 124 1.54 -2.66 7.58
C ASP A 124 1.04 -3.89 6.80
N PRO A 125 1.80 -5.00 6.82
CA PRO A 125 1.56 -6.11 5.92
C PRO A 125 0.41 -7.04 6.32
N ARG A 126 -0.01 -7.00 7.58
CA ARG A 126 -0.91 -8.03 8.13
C ARG A 126 -2.21 -8.18 7.36
N HIS A 127 -2.92 -7.08 7.15
CA HIS A 127 -4.21 -7.12 6.45
C HIS A 127 -4.05 -7.45 4.97
N TYR A 128 -2.95 -7.02 4.33
CA TYR A 128 -2.67 -7.40 2.94
C TYR A 128 -2.45 -8.90 2.80
N ARG A 129 -1.69 -9.51 3.69
CA ARG A 129 -1.45 -10.95 3.68
C ARG A 129 -2.72 -11.76 3.93
N LEU A 130 -3.61 -11.24 4.78
CA LEU A 130 -4.91 -11.87 5.04
C LEU A 130 -5.88 -11.73 3.88
N ALA A 131 -5.99 -10.53 3.31
CA ALA A 131 -6.95 -10.24 2.26
C ALA A 131 -6.48 -10.65 0.87
N PHE A 132 -5.17 -10.66 0.63
CA PHE A 132 -4.55 -10.96 -0.66
C PHE A 132 -3.41 -11.97 -0.48
N PRO A 133 -3.72 -13.25 -0.15
CA PRO A 133 -2.67 -14.25 0.06
C PRO A 133 -1.83 -14.52 -1.19
N GLU A 134 -2.35 -14.21 -2.39
CA GLU A 134 -1.64 -14.33 -3.66
C GLU A 134 -0.62 -13.21 -3.89
N LEU A 135 -0.73 -12.11 -3.14
CA LEU A 135 0.11 -10.92 -3.31
C LEU A 135 1.41 -11.09 -2.52
N GLU A 136 2.54 -10.87 -3.18
CA GLU A 136 3.81 -10.82 -2.48
C GLU A 136 4.00 -9.45 -1.83
N VAL A 137 4.16 -9.47 -0.50
CA VAL A 137 4.28 -8.27 0.33
C VAL A 137 5.69 -8.21 0.90
N VAL A 138 6.35 -7.04 0.74
CA VAL A 138 7.72 -6.78 1.22
C VAL A 138 7.72 -5.58 2.18
N PRO A 139 8.61 -5.42 3.10
CA PRO A 139 9.69 -6.32 3.45
C PRO A 139 9.26 -7.64 3.99
#